data_5284ae24ddc46e5a9934944c2cfe049f
#
_entry.id   5284ae24ddc46e5a9934944c2cfe049f
#
_cell.length_a   1.000
_cell.length_b   1.000
_cell.length_c   1.000
_cell.angle_alpha   90.00
_cell.angle_beta   90.00
_cell.angle_gamma   90.00
#
_symmetry.space_group_name_H-M   'P 1'
#
loop_
_entity.id
_entity.type
_entity.pdbx_description
1 polymer ?
#
loop_
_entity_poly.entity_id
_entity_poly.type
_entity_poly.pdbx_seq_one_letter_code
_entity_poly.pdbx_strand_id
1 'polypeptide(L)'
;VPPNLMFVADRLLETTQRTNTSDNDINAIRNMGAVPEGYSVNHYLTDTNAFFVMTDIPNGLKHFERTALETSMDGDFDTGNVRYKARERYSFGVSDPLGIYGSPGA
;
A
#
# COMPACT_ATOMS: atom_id res chain seq x y z
N VAL A 1 -4.09 4.67 1.53
CA VAL A 1 -4.98 5.48 2.39
C VAL A 1 -5.75 4.58 3.34
N PRO A 2 -6.14 5.04 4.54
CA PRO A 2 -7.02 4.31 5.46
C PRO A 2 -8.48 4.28 4.93
N PRO A 3 -9.32 3.37 5.42
CA PRO A 3 -10.71 3.25 4.97
C PRO A 3 -11.54 4.53 5.10
N ASN A 4 -11.27 5.31 6.15
CA ASN A 4 -12.00 6.56 6.39
C ASN A 4 -11.76 7.64 5.34
N LEU A 5 -10.59 7.64 4.70
CA LEU A 5 -10.23 8.60 3.66
C LEU A 5 -10.51 8.08 2.24
N MET A 6 -11.08 6.89 2.09
CA MET A 6 -11.35 6.28 0.79
C MET A 6 -12.20 7.20 -0.11
N PHE A 7 -13.33 7.67 0.40
CA PHE A 7 -14.22 8.55 -0.38
C PHE A 7 -13.63 9.94 -0.66
N VAL A 8 -12.73 10.40 0.21
CA VAL A 8 -12.02 11.67 -0.03
C VAL A 8 -11.00 11.48 -1.13
N ALA A 9 -10.25 10.38 -1.11
CA ALA A 9 -9.29 10.04 -2.15
C ALA A 9 -9.97 9.86 -3.52
N ASP A 10 -11.07 9.11 -3.56
CA ASP A 10 -11.88 8.92 -4.76
C ASP A 10 -12.35 10.27 -5.34
N ARG A 11 -12.91 11.12 -4.50
CA ARG A 11 -13.38 12.45 -4.92
C ARG A 11 -12.26 13.34 -5.42
N LEU A 12 -11.04 13.25 -4.86
CA LEU A 12 -9.91 14.06 -5.29
C LEU A 12 -9.27 13.56 -6.59
N LEU A 13 -9.22 12.23 -6.77
CA LEU A 13 -8.49 11.63 -7.87
C LEU A 13 -9.38 11.31 -9.09
N GLU A 14 -10.64 10.92 -8.84
CA GLU A 14 -11.50 10.38 -9.90
C GLU A 14 -12.54 11.36 -10.45
N THR A 15 -12.80 12.49 -9.77
CA THR A 15 -13.77 13.46 -10.28
C THR A 15 -13.25 14.18 -11.53
N THR A 16 -14.15 14.45 -12.47
CA THR A 16 -13.83 15.19 -13.69
C THR A 16 -13.71 16.70 -13.47
N GLN A 17 -14.47 17.19 -12.52
CA GLN A 17 -14.53 18.61 -12.19
C GLN A 17 -13.93 18.86 -10.80
N ARG A 18 -13.45 20.08 -10.59
CA ARG A 18 -12.94 20.50 -9.27
C ARG A 18 -14.07 20.50 -8.26
N THR A 19 -13.86 19.80 -7.14
CA THR A 19 -14.84 19.76 -6.04
C THR A 19 -14.93 21.09 -5.30
N ASN A 20 -16.14 21.42 -4.81
CA ASN A 20 -16.43 22.62 -4.02
C ASN A 20 -16.27 23.97 -4.74
N THR A 21 -16.41 23.99 -6.05
CA THR A 21 -16.49 25.23 -6.81
C THR A 21 -17.79 25.31 -7.59
N SER A 22 -18.34 26.53 -7.74
CA SER A 22 -19.47 26.79 -8.61
C SER A 22 -19.05 26.92 -10.08
N ASP A 23 -17.76 27.08 -10.31
CA ASP A 23 -17.18 27.20 -11.63
C ASP A 23 -16.98 25.81 -12.24
N ASN A 24 -17.09 25.74 -13.55
CA ASN A 24 -16.97 24.49 -14.31
C ASN A 24 -15.48 24.14 -14.58
N ASP A 25 -14.65 24.25 -13.53
CA ASP A 25 -13.22 23.96 -13.60
C ASP A 25 -12.94 22.47 -13.69
N ILE A 26 -11.96 22.12 -14.49
CA ILE A 26 -11.48 20.72 -14.59
C ILE A 26 -10.65 20.33 -13.36
N ASN A 27 -10.70 19.07 -12.99
CA ASN A 27 -9.80 18.51 -12.00
C ASN A 27 -8.40 18.32 -12.62
N ALA A 28 -7.49 19.22 -12.28
CA ALA A 28 -6.13 19.20 -12.82
C ALA A 28 -5.36 17.93 -12.46
N ILE A 29 -5.53 17.40 -11.25
CA ILE A 29 -4.82 16.18 -10.77
C ILE A 29 -5.16 14.99 -11.67
N ARG A 30 -6.44 14.79 -11.93
CA ARG A 30 -6.91 13.72 -12.81
C ARG A 30 -6.48 13.96 -14.27
N ASN A 31 -6.67 15.18 -14.77
CA ASN A 31 -6.39 15.51 -16.17
C ASN A 31 -4.91 15.40 -16.51
N MET A 32 -4.03 15.72 -15.57
CA MET A 32 -2.58 15.58 -15.73
C MET A 32 -2.07 14.15 -15.53
N GLY A 33 -2.92 13.24 -15.04
CA GLY A 33 -2.49 11.89 -14.68
C GLY A 33 -1.43 11.89 -13.58
N ALA A 34 -1.54 12.79 -12.60
CA ALA A 34 -0.54 12.93 -11.54
C ALA A 34 -0.38 11.68 -10.66
N VAL A 35 -1.42 10.86 -10.58
CA VAL A 35 -1.44 9.60 -9.83
C VAL A 35 -1.91 8.48 -10.77
N PRO A 36 -1.04 7.97 -11.66
CA PRO A 36 -1.43 7.03 -12.72
C PRO A 36 -1.89 5.66 -12.16
N GLU A 37 -1.31 5.22 -11.04
CA GLU A 37 -1.66 3.96 -10.39
C GLU A 37 -2.92 4.06 -9.51
N GLY A 38 -3.50 5.27 -9.38
CA GLY A 38 -4.65 5.48 -8.52
C GLY A 38 -4.32 5.38 -7.03
N TYR A 39 -5.27 4.88 -6.24
CA TYR A 39 -5.09 4.73 -4.80
C TYR A 39 -5.47 3.33 -4.32
N SER A 40 -4.84 2.89 -3.24
CA SER A 40 -5.15 1.64 -2.56
C SER A 40 -5.58 1.90 -1.12
N VAL A 41 -6.60 1.17 -0.68
CA VAL A 41 -7.11 1.24 0.69
C VAL A 41 -6.44 0.15 1.52
N ASN A 42 -5.77 0.56 2.60
CA ASN A 42 -5.14 -0.36 3.53
C ASN A 42 -5.93 -0.42 4.84
N HIS A 43 -6.59 -1.57 5.07
CA HIS A 43 -7.41 -1.82 6.26
C HIS A 43 -6.60 -2.04 7.55
N TYR A 44 -5.29 -2.23 7.44
CA TYR A 44 -4.40 -2.40 8.59
C TYR A 44 -3.90 -1.07 9.17
N LEU A 45 -4.19 0.06 8.52
CA LEU A 45 -3.89 1.37 9.07
C LEU A 45 -4.86 1.68 10.22
N THR A 46 -4.32 1.76 11.42
CA THR A 46 -5.09 2.07 12.64
C THR A 46 -5.38 3.57 12.79
N ASP A 47 -4.54 4.41 12.20
CA ASP A 47 -4.75 5.84 12.15
C ASP A 47 -5.76 6.19 11.05
N THR A 48 -6.75 6.99 11.40
CA THR A 48 -7.87 7.35 10.53
C THR A 48 -7.51 8.42 9.49
N ASN A 49 -6.46 9.19 9.74
CA ASN A 49 -6.08 10.36 8.96
C ASN A 49 -4.72 10.21 8.25
N ALA A 50 -3.92 9.21 8.64
CA ALA A 50 -2.62 8.99 8.04
C ALA A 50 -2.73 8.47 6.60
N PHE A 51 -1.98 9.05 5.69
CA PHE A 51 -1.88 8.55 4.32
C PHE A 51 -0.45 8.56 3.82
N PHE A 52 -0.19 7.73 2.83
CA PHE A 52 1.13 7.59 2.21
C PHE A 52 1.01 7.75 0.70
N VAL A 53 1.98 8.45 0.13
CA VAL A 53 2.16 8.59 -1.31
C VAL A 53 3.48 7.93 -1.67
N MET A 54 3.45 7.01 -2.61
CA MET A 54 4.64 6.34 -3.14
C MET A 54 4.94 6.88 -4.53
N THR A 55 6.22 7.02 -4.83
CA THR A 55 6.71 7.42 -6.14
C THR A 55 7.38 6.22 -6.83
N ASP A 56 7.59 6.31 -8.12
CA ASP A 56 8.28 5.31 -8.94
C ASP A 56 9.81 5.44 -8.92
N ILE A 57 10.36 6.18 -7.95
CA ILE A 57 11.82 6.32 -7.80
C ILE A 57 12.46 4.93 -7.66
N PRO A 58 13.46 4.61 -8.48
CA PRO A 58 14.17 3.36 -8.36
C PRO A 58 14.85 3.25 -7.00
N ASN A 59 14.79 2.08 -6.39
CA ASN A 59 15.39 1.79 -5.09
C ASN A 59 14.76 2.50 -3.87
N GLY A 60 13.52 2.96 -3.95
CA GLY A 60 12.77 3.47 -2.81
C GLY A 60 12.54 2.38 -1.75
N LEU A 61 11.37 1.79 -1.74
CA LEU A 61 11.03 0.66 -0.87
C LEU A 61 11.56 -0.65 -1.45
N LYS A 62 12.21 -1.45 -0.62
CA LYS A 62 12.79 -2.74 -1.01
C LYS A 62 12.28 -3.88 -0.13
N HIS A 63 11.95 -4.96 -0.77
CA HIS A 63 11.73 -6.26 -0.15
C HIS A 63 12.94 -7.15 -0.44
N PHE A 64 13.62 -7.59 0.61
CA PHE A 64 14.76 -8.50 0.52
C PHE A 64 14.29 -9.89 0.92
N GLU A 65 14.21 -10.77 -0.05
CA GLU A 65 13.92 -12.18 0.19
C GLU A 65 15.22 -12.94 0.42
N ARG A 66 15.36 -13.55 1.59
CA ARG A 66 16.51 -14.39 1.93
C ARG A 66 16.21 -15.86 1.71
N THR A 67 15.00 -16.27 2.06
CA THR A 67 14.51 -17.63 1.86
C THR A 67 13.06 -17.51 1.42
N ALA A 68 12.75 -18.01 0.23
CA ALA A 68 11.38 -18.08 -0.27
C ALA A 68 10.51 -18.93 0.65
N LEU A 69 9.20 -18.79 0.51
CA LEU A 69 8.26 -19.62 1.26
C LEU A 69 8.45 -21.11 0.92
N GLU A 70 8.99 -21.84 1.89
CA GLU A 70 9.15 -23.29 1.84
C GLU A 70 8.12 -23.95 2.73
N THR A 71 7.45 -24.94 2.21
CA THR A 71 6.50 -25.77 2.97
C THR A 71 7.01 -27.19 3.05
N SER A 72 6.91 -27.79 4.21
CA SER A 72 7.21 -29.20 4.41
C SER A 72 6.14 -29.86 5.27
N MET A 73 5.95 -31.15 5.03
CA MET A 73 5.02 -31.99 5.77
C MET A 73 5.78 -33.20 6.28
N ASP A 74 5.56 -33.54 7.54
CA ASP A 74 6.15 -34.69 8.18
C ASP A 74 5.09 -35.43 8.98
N GLY A 75 5.12 -36.77 8.93
CA GLY A 75 4.24 -37.64 9.71
C GLY A 75 4.89 -37.99 11.01
N ASP A 76 4.18 -37.85 12.11
CA ASP A 76 4.60 -38.32 13.41
C ASP A 76 4.21 -39.82 13.55
N PHE A 77 5.20 -40.69 13.54
CA PHE A 77 5.00 -42.12 13.60
C PHE A 77 4.31 -42.57 14.90
N ASP A 78 4.62 -41.92 16.03
CA ASP A 78 4.12 -42.33 17.35
C ASP A 78 2.66 -41.93 17.57
N THR A 79 2.23 -40.79 17.05
CA THR A 79 0.87 -40.27 17.27
C THR A 79 -0.04 -40.40 16.06
N GLY A 80 0.51 -40.70 14.88
CA GLY A 80 -0.23 -40.74 13.62
C GLY A 80 -0.68 -39.37 13.09
N ASN A 81 -0.20 -38.30 13.73
CA ASN A 81 -0.53 -36.93 13.33
C ASN A 81 0.39 -36.45 12.20
N VAL A 82 -0.12 -35.54 11.39
CA VAL A 82 0.63 -34.87 10.33
C VAL A 82 0.99 -33.46 10.78
N ARG A 83 2.26 -33.11 10.68
CA ARG A 83 2.79 -31.79 11.01
C ARG A 83 3.11 -31.03 9.73
N TYR A 84 2.56 -29.83 9.61
CA TYR A 84 2.88 -28.89 8.53
C TYR A 84 3.81 -27.81 9.05
N LYS A 85 4.85 -27.53 8.27
CA LYS A 85 5.80 -26.46 8.56
C LYS A 85 5.88 -25.54 7.34
N ALA A 86 5.73 -24.23 7.59
CA ALA A 86 6.04 -23.19 6.62
C ALA A 86 7.20 -22.35 7.15
N ARG A 87 8.15 -22.02 6.29
CA ARG A 87 9.30 -21.19 6.63
C ARG A 87 9.52 -20.18 5.52
N GLU A 88 9.65 -18.93 5.94
CA GLU A 88 10.01 -17.80 5.08
C GLU A 88 10.95 -16.87 5.83
N ARG A 89 11.88 -16.25 5.12
CA ARG A 89 12.79 -15.24 5.70
C ARG A 89 12.91 -14.08 4.74
N TYR A 90 12.46 -12.93 5.18
CA TYR A 90 12.52 -11.69 4.41
C TYR A 90 12.79 -10.49 5.32
N SER A 91 13.11 -9.37 4.71
CA SER A 91 13.29 -8.09 5.37
C SER A 91 12.82 -6.97 4.45
N PHE A 92 12.35 -5.89 5.06
CA PHE A 92 12.02 -4.67 4.34
C PHE A 92 13.05 -3.59 4.63
N GLY A 93 13.30 -2.73 3.67
CA GLY A 93 14.19 -1.61 3.83
C GLY A 93 13.86 -0.47 2.88
N VAL A 94 14.40 0.69 3.19
CA VAL A 94 14.30 1.90 2.35
C VAL A 94 15.70 2.33 2.00
N SER A 95 16.01 2.44 0.72
CA SER A 95 17.31 2.95 0.27
C SER A 95 17.25 4.43 -0.06
N ASP A 96 16.14 4.90 -0.60
CA ASP A 96 15.93 6.32 -0.90
C ASP A 96 14.68 6.82 -0.18
N PRO A 97 14.81 7.70 0.83
CA PRO A 97 13.67 8.24 1.55
C PRO A 97 12.78 9.15 0.70
N LEU A 98 13.26 9.66 -0.43
CA LEU A 98 12.47 10.48 -1.35
C LEU A 98 11.42 9.66 -2.11
N GLY A 99 11.52 8.33 -2.07
CA GLY A 99 10.57 7.43 -2.71
C GLY A 99 9.21 7.34 -2.03
N ILE A 100 9.07 7.87 -0.83
CA ILE A 100 7.83 7.82 -0.07
C ILE A 100 7.58 9.11 0.69
N TYR A 101 6.35 9.57 0.69
CA TYR A 101 5.88 10.65 1.53
C TYR A 101 4.77 10.13 2.45
N GLY A 102 4.88 10.40 3.74
CA GLY A 102 3.88 10.04 4.73
C GLY A 102 3.37 11.27 5.48
N SER A 103 2.06 11.38 5.64
CA SER A 103 1.43 12.36 6.50
C SER A 103 0.77 11.62 7.68
N PRO A 104 1.08 12.00 8.93
CA PRO A 104 0.42 11.40 10.07
C PRO A 104 -1.05 11.84 10.23
N GLY A 105 -1.48 12.80 9.40
CA GLY A 105 -2.75 13.48 9.59
C GLY A 105 -2.69 14.52 10.70
N ALA A 106 -3.65 15.41 10.75
CA ALA A 106 -3.82 16.42 11.79
C ALA A 106 -5.18 16.27 12.48
#